data_8f073e9df8f62a10d4eaff4d86c53b28
#
_entry.id   8f073e9df8f62a10d4eaff4d86c53b28
#
_cell.length_a   1.000
_cell.length_b   1.000
_cell.length_c   1.000
_cell.angle_alpha   90.00
_cell.angle_beta   90.00
_cell.angle_gamma   90.00
#
_symmetry.space_group_name_H-M   'P 1'
#
loop_
_entity.id
_entity.type
_entity.pdbx_description
1 polymer ?
#
loop_
_entity_poly.entity_id
_entity_poly.type
_entity_poly.pdbx_seq_one_letter_code
_entity_poly.pdbx_strand_id
1 'polypeptide(L)'
;GTIARGADAIGDAEQIRELLNSEKDEFELNMCTDVDRNDKARICMPGTIKVLARRQIETYSKLFHTVDHVEGILRPGYDSLDAFLTHAWAVTVTGAPKKWAMQFVEDNERSSRRWYAGAFGVVGFDGGINTGLTIRTIRMKDGLAEVRVGATCLFDSKPELEDKECQTKAAALFQALRGDAPKPRSAFAPDATGSGKRVLLIDHDDSFVHMLADYFRQVGASVTV
;
A
#
# COMPACT_ATOMS: atom_id res chain seq x y z
N GLY A 1 -6.29 6.86 0.88
CA GLY A 1 -6.38 7.55 -0.40
C GLY A 1 -5.53 6.93 -1.49
N THR A 2 -5.98 7.06 -2.71
CA THR A 2 -5.31 6.51 -3.91
C THR A 2 -5.45 7.47 -5.06
N ILE A 3 -4.34 7.77 -5.77
CA ILE A 3 -4.37 8.60 -6.98
C ILE A 3 -3.45 8.01 -8.06
N ALA A 4 -3.79 8.21 -9.33
CA ALA A 4 -2.97 7.74 -10.44
C ALA A 4 -1.63 8.50 -10.51
N ARG A 5 -0.62 7.85 -11.09
CA ARG A 5 0.67 8.51 -11.42
C ARG A 5 0.47 9.58 -12.50
N GLY A 6 1.23 10.65 -12.40
CA GLY A 6 1.38 11.61 -13.48
C GLY A 6 2.14 11.05 -14.69
N ALA A 7 2.17 11.81 -15.77
CA ALA A 7 2.92 11.43 -16.98
C ALA A 7 4.45 11.53 -16.77
N ASP A 8 4.87 12.43 -15.92
CA ASP A 8 6.27 12.74 -15.60
C ASP A 8 6.42 13.10 -14.12
N ALA A 9 7.61 13.53 -13.71
CA ALA A 9 7.91 13.88 -12.33
C ALA A 9 7.14 15.11 -11.84
N ILE A 10 6.83 16.06 -12.71
CA ILE A 10 6.05 17.26 -12.37
C ILE A 10 4.60 16.84 -12.13
N GLY A 11 4.01 16.08 -13.05
CA GLY A 11 2.68 15.51 -12.89
C GLY A 11 2.57 14.62 -11.66
N ASP A 12 3.58 13.83 -11.34
CA ASP A 12 3.63 13.04 -10.11
C ASP A 12 3.54 13.94 -8.86
N ALA A 13 4.29 15.04 -8.82
CA ALA A 13 4.26 15.99 -7.70
C ALA A 13 2.89 16.68 -7.56
N GLU A 14 2.23 16.99 -8.68
CA GLU A 14 0.86 17.54 -8.68
C GLU A 14 -0.15 16.52 -8.14
N GLN A 15 -0.06 15.26 -8.55
CA GLN A 15 -0.92 14.19 -8.06
C GLN A 15 -0.73 13.96 -6.56
N ILE A 16 0.51 13.95 -6.06
CA ILE A 16 0.78 13.83 -4.62
C ILE A 16 0.16 15.02 -3.86
N ARG A 17 0.31 16.24 -4.38
CA ARG A 17 -0.29 17.42 -3.76
C ARG A 17 -1.81 17.35 -3.72
N GLU A 18 -2.45 16.90 -4.81
CA GLU A 18 -3.89 16.69 -4.88
C GLU A 18 -4.34 15.66 -3.84
N LEU A 19 -3.66 14.50 -3.76
CA LEU A 19 -3.94 13.45 -2.81
C LEU A 19 -3.82 13.93 -1.35
N LEU A 20 -2.79 14.72 -1.04
CA LEU A 20 -2.58 15.24 0.32
C LEU A 20 -3.57 16.36 0.69
N ASN A 21 -4.17 17.04 -0.28
CA ASN A 21 -5.20 18.06 -0.06
C ASN A 21 -6.63 17.53 -0.14
N SER A 22 -6.83 16.25 -0.45
CA SER A 22 -8.14 15.61 -0.50
C SER A 22 -8.69 15.39 0.91
N GLU A 23 -9.73 16.11 1.28
CA GLU A 23 -10.45 15.91 2.55
C GLU A 23 -11.09 14.53 2.62
N LYS A 24 -11.66 14.03 1.49
CA LYS A 24 -12.22 12.68 1.41
C LYS A 24 -11.20 11.63 1.79
N ASP A 25 -10.02 11.68 1.16
CA ASP A 25 -8.95 10.71 1.41
C ASP A 25 -8.41 10.81 2.84
N GLU A 26 -8.40 12.01 3.40
CA GLU A 26 -8.04 12.22 4.81
C GLU A 26 -9.06 11.59 5.76
N PHE A 27 -10.35 11.79 5.53
CA PHE A 27 -11.41 11.21 6.36
C PHE A 27 -11.42 9.68 6.27
N GLU A 28 -11.25 9.12 5.08
CA GLU A 28 -11.14 7.68 4.87
C GLU A 28 -9.98 7.10 5.69
N LEU A 29 -8.79 7.71 5.61
CA LEU A 29 -7.61 7.23 6.32
C LEU A 29 -7.76 7.41 7.84
N ASN A 30 -8.33 8.53 8.29
CA ASN A 30 -8.62 8.78 9.71
C ASN A 30 -9.53 7.71 10.29
N MET A 31 -10.60 7.36 9.58
CA MET A 31 -11.50 6.28 9.99
C MET A 31 -10.74 4.94 10.11
N CYS A 32 -9.92 4.60 9.14
CA CYS A 32 -9.12 3.38 9.17
C CYS A 32 -8.16 3.35 10.36
N THR A 33 -7.46 4.46 10.60
CA THR A 33 -6.50 4.60 11.71
C THR A 33 -7.20 4.50 13.07
N ASP A 34 -8.37 5.08 13.24
CA ASP A 34 -9.12 5.01 14.48
C ASP A 34 -9.63 3.61 14.77
N VAL A 35 -10.11 2.88 13.77
CA VAL A 35 -10.51 1.47 13.93
C VAL A 35 -9.30 0.59 14.25
N ASP A 36 -8.16 0.80 13.58
CA ASP A 36 -6.93 0.05 13.85
C ASP A 36 -6.42 0.30 15.30
N ARG A 37 -6.46 1.55 15.77
CA ARG A 37 -6.16 1.89 17.16
C ARG A 37 -7.13 1.24 18.14
N ASN A 38 -8.42 1.19 17.82
CA ASN A 38 -9.43 0.53 18.64
C ASN A 38 -9.17 -1.00 18.70
N ASP A 39 -8.87 -1.64 17.58
CA ASP A 39 -8.54 -3.06 17.54
C ASP A 39 -7.29 -3.36 18.39
N LYS A 40 -6.24 -2.55 18.28
CA LYS A 40 -5.03 -2.64 19.12
C LYS A 40 -5.34 -2.43 20.60
N ALA A 41 -6.25 -1.52 20.96
CA ALA A 41 -6.60 -1.24 22.35
C ALA A 41 -7.20 -2.46 23.07
N ARG A 42 -7.77 -3.40 22.34
CA ARG A 42 -8.33 -4.64 22.89
C ARG A 42 -7.26 -5.60 23.42
N ILE A 43 -6.05 -5.55 22.89
CA ILE A 43 -4.99 -6.54 23.15
C ILE A 43 -3.65 -5.92 23.57
N CYS A 44 -3.45 -4.63 23.36
CA CYS A 44 -2.22 -3.93 23.73
C CYS A 44 -2.26 -3.38 25.15
N MET A 45 -1.08 -3.16 25.72
CA MET A 45 -0.95 -2.48 27.01
C MET A 45 -1.45 -1.03 26.91
N PRO A 46 -2.21 -0.54 27.90
CA PRO A 46 -2.66 0.85 27.92
C PRO A 46 -1.50 1.85 27.76
N GLY A 47 -1.69 2.85 26.93
CA GLY A 47 -0.70 3.92 26.70
C GLY A 47 0.43 3.55 25.74
N THR A 48 0.46 2.33 25.18
CA THR A 48 1.51 1.90 24.25
C THR A 48 1.15 2.07 22.78
N ILE A 49 -0.12 2.34 22.48
CA ILE A 49 -0.57 2.52 21.08
C ILE A 49 -0.12 3.88 20.59
N LYS A 50 0.63 3.88 19.50
CA LYS A 50 1.19 5.09 18.89
C LYS A 50 0.94 5.09 17.40
N VAL A 51 0.62 6.25 16.84
CA VAL A 51 0.66 6.50 15.40
C VAL A 51 2.04 7.06 15.08
N LEU A 52 2.89 6.23 14.48
CA LEU A 52 4.28 6.57 14.19
C LEU A 52 4.40 7.48 12.98
N ALA A 53 3.53 7.28 12.00
CA ALA A 53 3.52 8.07 10.79
C ALA A 53 2.09 8.23 10.27
N ARG A 54 1.84 9.40 9.70
CA ARG A 54 0.55 9.79 9.14
C ARG A 54 0.72 10.18 7.67
N ARG A 55 -0.21 9.70 6.82
CA ARG A 55 -0.32 10.09 5.41
C ARG A 55 0.99 9.97 4.63
N GLN A 56 1.80 8.95 4.94
CA GLN A 56 3.01 8.64 4.17
C GLN A 56 2.62 8.27 2.74
N ILE A 57 3.39 8.75 1.77
CA ILE A 57 3.16 8.43 0.36
C ILE A 57 3.93 7.17 -0.01
N GLU A 58 3.20 6.14 -0.38
CA GLU A 58 3.75 4.97 -1.04
C GLU A 58 3.61 5.07 -2.56
N THR A 59 4.69 4.78 -3.26
CA THR A 59 4.76 4.87 -4.72
C THR A 59 4.69 3.49 -5.35
N TYR A 60 3.68 3.29 -6.18
CA TYR A 60 3.50 2.07 -6.98
C TYR A 60 3.67 2.38 -8.47
N SER A 61 3.71 1.34 -9.29
CA SER A 61 3.95 1.48 -10.74
C SER A 61 2.91 2.37 -11.45
N LYS A 62 1.67 2.40 -10.98
CA LYS A 62 0.55 3.11 -11.62
C LYS A 62 -0.14 4.11 -10.71
N LEU A 63 0.16 4.12 -9.44
CA LEU A 63 -0.56 4.96 -8.47
C LEU A 63 0.33 5.37 -7.29
N PHE A 64 -0.11 6.41 -6.58
CA PHE A 64 0.30 6.75 -5.22
C PHE A 64 -0.76 6.32 -4.22
N HIS A 65 -0.33 5.99 -3.02
CA HIS A 65 -1.20 5.59 -1.93
C HIS A 65 -0.77 6.28 -0.64
N THR A 66 -1.74 6.72 0.19
CA THR A 66 -1.45 7.22 1.54
C THR A 66 -1.60 6.11 2.56
N VAL A 67 -0.65 6.01 3.48
CA VAL A 67 -0.66 5.02 4.57
C VAL A 67 -0.37 5.66 5.91
N ASP A 68 -0.94 5.10 6.97
CA ASP A 68 -0.60 5.39 8.35
C ASP A 68 0.10 4.19 8.96
N HIS A 69 1.03 4.43 9.88
CA HIS A 69 1.72 3.39 10.62
C HIS A 69 1.35 3.47 12.10
N VAL A 70 0.74 2.41 12.62
CA VAL A 70 0.29 2.33 14.02
C VAL A 70 0.92 1.11 14.68
N GLU A 71 1.54 1.33 15.85
CA GLU A 71 2.10 0.26 16.66
C GLU A 71 1.44 0.16 18.04
N GLY A 72 1.67 -0.97 18.72
CA GLY A 72 1.29 -1.18 20.11
C GLY A 72 2.02 -2.38 20.68
N ILE A 73 2.21 -2.42 21.99
CA ILE A 73 2.85 -3.53 22.70
C ILE A 73 1.77 -4.46 23.25
N LEU A 74 1.81 -5.73 22.86
CA LEU A 74 0.86 -6.74 23.32
C LEU A 74 0.89 -6.87 24.85
N ARG A 75 -0.27 -7.06 25.45
CA ARG A 75 -0.39 -7.42 26.86
C ARG A 75 0.10 -8.85 27.08
N PRO A 76 0.63 -9.18 28.27
CA PRO A 76 0.89 -10.56 28.64
C PRO A 76 -0.34 -11.45 28.45
N GLY A 77 -0.13 -12.63 27.89
CA GLY A 77 -1.20 -13.61 27.59
C GLY A 77 -1.81 -13.49 26.20
N TYR A 78 -1.39 -12.51 25.40
CA TYR A 78 -1.71 -12.41 23.96
C TYR A 78 -0.46 -12.67 23.13
N ASP A 79 -0.65 -13.27 21.97
CA ASP A 79 0.41 -13.54 21.01
C ASP A 79 0.15 -12.89 19.65
N SER A 80 1.00 -13.15 18.69
CA SER A 80 0.90 -12.57 17.36
C SER A 80 -0.33 -13.08 16.58
N LEU A 81 -0.82 -14.28 16.87
CA LEU A 81 -2.03 -14.80 16.26
C LEU A 81 -3.27 -14.09 16.82
N ASP A 82 -3.31 -13.81 18.11
CA ASP A 82 -4.35 -12.98 18.72
C ASP A 82 -4.38 -11.59 18.12
N ALA A 83 -3.18 -11.01 17.88
CA ALA A 83 -3.05 -9.73 17.20
C ALA A 83 -3.64 -9.79 15.79
N PHE A 84 -3.29 -10.80 15.00
CA PHE A 84 -3.84 -11.01 13.68
C PHE A 84 -5.37 -11.14 13.71
N LEU A 85 -5.91 -12.02 14.56
CA LEU A 85 -7.35 -12.28 14.65
C LEU A 85 -8.14 -11.06 15.11
N THR A 86 -7.57 -10.24 15.99
CA THR A 86 -8.20 -8.99 16.46
C THR A 86 -8.35 -7.97 15.33
N HIS A 87 -7.41 -7.91 14.39
CA HIS A 87 -7.44 -7.01 13.24
C HIS A 87 -8.19 -7.60 12.03
N ALA A 88 -8.42 -8.92 11.99
CA ALA A 88 -9.15 -9.56 10.90
C ALA A 88 -10.67 -9.22 10.99
N TRP A 89 -11.30 -8.80 9.90
CA TRP A 89 -10.66 -8.43 8.65
C TRP A 89 -10.38 -6.93 8.64
N ALA A 90 -9.38 -6.51 7.89
CA ALA A 90 -8.94 -5.12 7.90
C ALA A 90 -10.06 -4.15 7.52
N VAL A 91 -10.18 -3.07 8.28
CA VAL A 91 -11.22 -2.03 8.09
C VAL A 91 -11.19 -1.41 6.69
N THR A 92 -10.00 -1.29 6.11
CA THR A 92 -9.80 -0.74 4.75
C THR A 92 -10.54 -1.50 3.65
N VAL A 93 -10.93 -2.74 3.90
CA VAL A 93 -11.65 -3.60 2.95
C VAL A 93 -13.01 -4.04 3.46
N THR A 94 -13.35 -3.74 4.71
CA THR A 94 -14.66 -4.05 5.31
C THR A 94 -15.49 -2.80 5.55
N GLY A 95 -14.93 -1.80 6.21
CA GLY A 95 -15.60 -0.58 6.61
C GLY A 95 -15.83 -0.48 8.12
N ALA A 96 -16.44 0.63 8.57
CA ALA A 96 -16.74 0.91 9.96
C ALA A 96 -18.22 1.33 10.12
N PRO A 97 -18.89 0.91 11.22
CA PRO A 97 -18.47 -0.06 12.24
C PRO A 97 -18.24 -1.45 11.66
N LYS A 98 -17.11 -2.10 11.98
CA LYS A 98 -16.60 -3.31 11.30
C LYS A 98 -17.66 -4.44 11.19
N LYS A 99 -18.31 -4.80 12.28
CA LYS A 99 -19.31 -5.88 12.29
C LYS A 99 -20.51 -5.58 11.38
N TRP A 100 -20.99 -4.34 11.41
CA TRP A 100 -22.11 -3.93 10.59
C TRP A 100 -21.71 -3.86 9.10
N ALA A 101 -20.54 -3.34 8.82
CA ALA A 101 -20.02 -3.25 7.45
C ALA A 101 -19.79 -4.66 6.84
N MET A 102 -19.29 -5.62 7.62
CA MET A 102 -19.14 -7.00 7.19
C MET A 102 -20.50 -7.63 6.83
N GLN A 103 -21.54 -7.41 7.66
CA GLN A 103 -22.88 -7.88 7.37
C GLN A 103 -23.45 -7.22 6.10
N PHE A 104 -23.25 -5.90 5.97
CA PHE A 104 -23.69 -5.17 4.79
C PHE A 104 -23.03 -5.69 3.50
N VAL A 105 -21.75 -6.02 3.55
CA VAL A 105 -21.02 -6.62 2.43
C VAL A 105 -21.61 -7.98 2.06
N GLU A 106 -21.87 -8.84 3.05
CA GLU A 106 -22.46 -10.18 2.84
C GLU A 106 -23.85 -10.09 2.20
N ASP A 107 -24.66 -9.13 2.64
CA ASP A 107 -26.04 -8.96 2.19
C ASP A 107 -26.14 -8.32 0.79
N ASN A 108 -25.16 -7.52 0.38
CA ASN A 108 -25.28 -6.67 -0.81
C ASN A 108 -24.34 -7.04 -1.96
N GLU A 109 -23.21 -7.69 -1.70
CA GLU A 109 -22.30 -8.09 -2.79
C GLU A 109 -22.87 -9.27 -3.56
N ARG A 110 -22.92 -9.15 -4.89
CA ARG A 110 -23.52 -10.16 -5.78
C ARG A 110 -22.69 -11.42 -5.93
N SER A 111 -21.43 -11.41 -5.52
CA SER A 111 -20.50 -12.53 -5.66
C SER A 111 -19.57 -12.63 -4.47
N SER A 112 -19.23 -13.86 -4.08
CA SER A 112 -18.29 -14.11 -2.99
C SER A 112 -16.95 -13.42 -3.24
N ARG A 113 -16.37 -12.82 -2.20
CA ARG A 113 -15.05 -12.19 -2.22
C ARG A 113 -13.92 -13.21 -2.39
N ARG A 114 -14.12 -14.44 -1.99
CA ARG A 114 -13.11 -15.53 -2.03
C ARG A 114 -11.82 -15.07 -1.33
N TRP A 115 -10.72 -14.89 -2.08
CA TRP A 115 -9.44 -14.43 -1.53
C TRP A 115 -9.37 -12.93 -1.30
N TYR A 116 -10.17 -12.16 -2.04
CA TYR A 116 -10.17 -10.71 -1.90
C TYR A 116 -10.54 -10.28 -0.47
N ALA A 117 -9.81 -9.33 0.07
CA ALA A 117 -9.92 -8.86 1.45
C ALA A 117 -9.53 -9.89 2.52
N GLY A 118 -9.00 -11.04 2.14
CA GLY A 118 -8.36 -11.98 3.03
C GLY A 118 -6.96 -11.55 3.43
N ALA A 119 -6.22 -12.46 4.00
CA ALA A 119 -4.82 -12.25 4.34
C ALA A 119 -3.97 -13.45 3.93
N PHE A 120 -2.72 -13.20 3.63
CA PHE A 120 -1.69 -14.22 3.43
C PHE A 120 -0.41 -13.79 4.14
N GLY A 121 0.44 -14.73 4.48
CA GLY A 121 1.68 -14.38 5.15
C GLY A 121 2.45 -15.57 5.67
N VAL A 122 3.39 -15.27 6.56
CA VAL A 122 4.27 -16.24 7.20
C VAL A 122 4.09 -16.16 8.70
N VAL A 123 3.99 -17.32 9.33
CA VAL A 123 4.01 -17.48 10.78
C VAL A 123 5.34 -18.17 11.13
N GLY A 124 6.19 -17.48 11.89
CA GLY A 124 7.47 -18.01 12.35
C GLY A 124 7.31 -18.90 13.56
N PHE A 125 8.20 -19.89 13.70
CA PHE A 125 8.28 -20.74 14.90
C PHE A 125 8.81 -19.99 16.13
N ASP A 126 9.34 -18.78 15.93
CA ASP A 126 9.73 -17.83 16.99
C ASP A 126 8.54 -17.03 17.55
N GLY A 127 7.33 -17.28 17.02
CA GLY A 127 6.10 -16.56 17.37
C GLY A 127 5.86 -15.28 16.58
N GLY A 128 6.76 -14.94 15.64
CA GLY A 128 6.56 -13.80 14.73
C GLY A 128 5.51 -14.08 13.66
N ILE A 129 4.73 -13.07 13.29
CA ILE A 129 3.79 -13.11 12.15
C ILE A 129 4.08 -11.91 11.24
N ASN A 130 4.13 -12.18 9.93
CA ASN A 130 4.12 -11.15 8.91
C ASN A 130 3.01 -11.46 7.89
N THR A 131 2.02 -10.60 7.78
CA THR A 131 0.86 -10.79 6.90
C THR A 131 0.59 -9.58 6.05
N GLY A 132 0.04 -9.82 4.85
CA GLY A 132 -0.46 -8.79 3.95
C GLY A 132 -1.92 -9.05 3.60
N LEU A 133 -2.62 -7.98 3.23
CA LEU A 133 -3.97 -8.10 2.66
C LEU A 133 -3.93 -8.74 1.29
N THR A 134 -4.90 -9.60 1.01
CA THR A 134 -5.11 -10.13 -0.35
C THR A 134 -5.86 -9.09 -1.19
N ILE A 135 -5.14 -8.07 -1.59
CA ILE A 135 -5.56 -7.03 -2.54
C ILE A 135 -4.52 -6.93 -3.65
N ARG A 136 -4.80 -6.22 -4.73
CA ARG A 136 -3.88 -6.10 -5.87
C ARG A 136 -3.41 -7.47 -6.38
N THR A 137 -4.30 -8.46 -6.36
CA THR A 137 -4.01 -9.87 -6.61
C THR A 137 -4.85 -10.37 -7.78
N ILE A 138 -4.25 -11.19 -8.63
CA ILE A 138 -4.93 -11.92 -9.69
C ILE A 138 -5.16 -13.35 -9.19
N ARG A 139 -6.41 -13.75 -9.14
CA ARG A 139 -6.75 -15.15 -8.88
C ARG A 139 -6.86 -15.90 -10.20
N MET A 140 -6.11 -16.96 -10.34
CA MET A 140 -6.15 -17.79 -11.55
C MET A 140 -6.64 -19.20 -11.19
N LYS A 141 -7.69 -19.65 -11.86
CA LYS A 141 -8.23 -20.99 -11.69
C LYS A 141 -8.94 -21.43 -12.96
N ASP A 142 -8.73 -22.68 -13.38
CA ASP A 142 -9.41 -23.33 -14.49
C ASP A 142 -9.38 -22.48 -15.80
N GLY A 143 -8.23 -21.86 -16.10
CA GLY A 143 -8.04 -21.00 -17.29
C GLY A 143 -8.68 -19.61 -17.17
N LEU A 144 -9.32 -19.29 -16.05
CA LEU A 144 -9.91 -17.99 -15.80
C LEU A 144 -9.02 -17.15 -14.86
N ALA A 145 -8.78 -15.89 -15.21
CA ALA A 145 -8.13 -14.92 -14.37
C ALA A 145 -9.16 -13.89 -13.83
N GLU A 146 -9.25 -13.79 -12.53
CA GLU A 146 -10.14 -12.87 -11.83
C GLU A 146 -9.34 -11.75 -11.16
N VAL A 147 -9.72 -10.50 -11.42
CA VAL A 147 -9.22 -9.31 -10.73
C VAL A 147 -10.37 -8.72 -9.93
N ARG A 148 -10.23 -8.68 -8.60
CA ARG A 148 -11.21 -8.03 -7.74
C ARG A 148 -10.61 -6.80 -7.10
N VAL A 149 -11.34 -5.70 -7.15
CA VAL A 149 -11.00 -4.42 -6.56
C VAL A 149 -12.22 -3.82 -5.88
N GLY A 150 -12.02 -2.81 -5.07
CA GLY A 150 -13.09 -2.07 -4.42
C GLY A 150 -12.65 -0.67 -4.04
N ALA A 151 -13.61 0.17 -3.73
CA ALA A 151 -13.45 1.51 -3.19
C ALA A 151 -14.20 1.63 -1.85
N THR A 152 -13.78 2.56 -1.01
CA THR A 152 -14.47 2.86 0.25
C THR A 152 -15.55 3.90 -0.01
N CYS A 153 -16.80 3.52 0.22
CA CYS A 153 -17.93 4.43 0.08
C CYS A 153 -18.17 5.18 1.39
N LEU A 154 -18.03 6.50 1.34
CA LEU A 154 -18.41 7.44 2.39
C LEU A 154 -19.71 8.14 2.01
N PHE A 155 -20.26 8.94 2.95
CA PHE A 155 -21.51 9.68 2.70
C PHE A 155 -21.42 10.60 1.48
N ASP A 156 -20.25 11.25 1.29
CA ASP A 156 -20.02 12.20 0.18
C ASP A 156 -19.37 11.53 -1.06
N SER A 157 -19.28 10.21 -1.10
CA SER A 157 -18.74 9.48 -2.25
C SER A 157 -19.59 9.69 -3.49
N LYS A 158 -18.93 9.94 -4.62
CA LYS A 158 -19.55 10.05 -5.94
C LYS A 158 -19.32 8.75 -6.72
N PRO A 159 -20.38 8.04 -7.15
CA PRO A 159 -20.24 6.71 -7.77
C PRO A 159 -19.24 6.66 -8.93
N GLU A 160 -19.19 7.70 -9.77
CA GLU A 160 -18.30 7.78 -10.92
C GLU A 160 -16.84 7.88 -10.52
N LEU A 161 -16.55 8.57 -9.40
CA LEU A 161 -15.18 8.69 -8.87
C LEU A 161 -14.74 7.39 -8.21
N GLU A 162 -15.63 6.71 -7.49
CA GLU A 162 -15.33 5.40 -6.88
C GLU A 162 -15.09 4.33 -7.95
N ASP A 163 -15.86 4.33 -9.04
CA ASP A 163 -15.63 3.43 -10.18
C ASP A 163 -14.30 3.72 -10.86
N LYS A 164 -13.95 4.99 -11.09
CA LYS A 164 -12.64 5.39 -11.63
C LYS A 164 -11.49 4.96 -10.72
N GLU A 165 -11.66 5.05 -9.41
CA GLU A 165 -10.68 4.55 -8.44
C GLU A 165 -10.51 3.03 -8.57
N CYS A 166 -11.58 2.27 -8.69
CA CYS A 166 -11.55 0.84 -8.95
C CYS A 166 -10.79 0.51 -10.24
N GLN A 167 -11.05 1.22 -11.33
CA GLN A 167 -10.34 1.06 -12.59
C GLN A 167 -8.83 1.34 -12.43
N THR A 168 -8.46 2.40 -11.72
CA THR A 168 -7.06 2.75 -11.43
C THR A 168 -6.37 1.64 -10.63
N LYS A 169 -7.06 1.10 -9.62
CA LYS A 169 -6.57 -0.01 -8.81
C LYS A 169 -6.36 -1.30 -9.60
N ALA A 170 -7.16 -1.55 -10.63
CA ALA A 170 -7.09 -2.74 -11.47
C ALA A 170 -6.07 -2.61 -12.63
N ALA A 171 -5.69 -1.40 -13.00
CA ALA A 171 -4.96 -1.12 -14.24
C ALA A 171 -3.66 -1.90 -14.41
N ALA A 172 -2.85 -2.00 -13.34
CA ALA A 172 -1.58 -2.73 -13.39
C ALA A 172 -1.79 -4.25 -13.56
N LEU A 173 -2.85 -4.80 -12.95
CA LEU A 173 -3.19 -6.22 -13.01
C LEU A 173 -3.67 -6.59 -14.43
N PHE A 174 -4.53 -5.78 -15.02
CA PHE A 174 -4.95 -5.99 -16.42
C PHE A 174 -3.79 -5.82 -17.40
N GLN A 175 -2.88 -4.89 -17.15
CA GLN A 175 -1.67 -4.77 -17.97
C GLN A 175 -0.82 -6.04 -17.92
N ALA A 176 -0.62 -6.61 -16.72
CA ALA A 176 0.10 -7.87 -16.56
C ALA A 176 -0.58 -9.04 -17.27
N LEU A 177 -1.92 -9.14 -17.19
CA LEU A 177 -2.69 -10.19 -17.87
C LEU A 177 -2.63 -10.11 -19.41
N ARG A 178 -2.52 -8.90 -19.97
CA ARG A 178 -2.40 -8.70 -21.43
C ARG A 178 -1.01 -9.01 -21.95
N GLY A 179 -0.03 -9.25 -21.07
CA GLY A 179 1.36 -9.41 -21.47
C GLY A 179 2.02 -8.10 -21.93
N ASP A 180 1.36 -6.99 -21.72
CA ASP A 180 1.93 -5.66 -21.91
C ASP A 180 3.00 -5.46 -20.82
N ALA A 181 4.21 -5.96 -21.09
CA ALA A 181 5.34 -5.63 -20.22
C ALA A 181 5.34 -4.11 -20.00
N PRO A 182 5.47 -3.61 -18.78
CA PRO A 182 5.70 -2.20 -18.60
C PRO A 182 6.89 -1.88 -19.50
N LYS A 183 6.68 -0.97 -20.48
CA LYS A 183 7.83 -0.42 -21.20
C LYS A 183 8.78 -0.01 -20.09
N PRO A 184 10.01 -0.54 -20.03
CA PRO A 184 10.97 -0.03 -19.07
C PRO A 184 10.85 1.49 -19.23
N ARG A 185 10.52 2.22 -18.18
CA ARG A 185 10.67 3.67 -18.17
C ARG A 185 12.03 3.84 -18.76
N SER A 186 12.16 4.50 -19.92
CA SER A 186 13.31 4.43 -20.79
C SER A 186 14.51 4.30 -19.88
N ALA A 187 15.13 3.10 -19.87
CA ALA A 187 16.36 2.94 -19.13
C ALA A 187 17.10 4.16 -19.61
N PHE A 188 17.37 5.11 -18.73
CA PHE A 188 18.19 6.25 -19.08
C PHE A 188 19.24 5.64 -19.98
N ALA A 189 19.21 5.95 -21.27
CA ALA A 189 20.28 5.54 -22.14
C ALA A 189 21.48 6.06 -21.37
N PRO A 190 22.39 5.19 -20.89
CA PRO A 190 23.35 5.57 -19.90
C PRO A 190 24.00 6.83 -20.44
N ASP A 191 23.61 7.96 -19.85
CA ASP A 191 24.26 9.21 -20.18
C ASP A 191 25.68 9.00 -19.68
N ALA A 192 26.59 8.78 -20.60
CA ALA A 192 27.99 8.47 -20.28
C ALA A 192 28.73 9.68 -19.65
N THR A 193 27.98 10.67 -19.17
CA THR A 193 28.49 11.90 -18.52
C THR A 193 29.42 11.58 -17.34
N GLY A 194 29.22 10.44 -16.71
CA GLY A 194 30.07 9.94 -15.64
C GLY A 194 31.23 9.04 -16.11
N SER A 195 31.32 8.73 -17.40
CA SER A 195 32.38 7.86 -17.94
C SER A 195 33.76 8.42 -17.63
N GLY A 196 34.65 7.59 -17.08
CA GLY A 196 36.00 7.98 -16.67
C GLY A 196 36.07 8.77 -15.36
N LYS A 197 34.95 9.12 -14.74
CA LYS A 197 34.90 9.79 -13.43
C LYS A 197 34.92 8.75 -12.29
N ARG A 198 35.68 9.05 -11.27
CA ARG A 198 35.67 8.30 -10.01
C ARG A 198 34.96 9.13 -8.95
N VAL A 199 33.99 8.56 -8.29
CA VAL A 199 33.21 9.17 -7.20
C VAL A 199 33.48 8.39 -5.92
N LEU A 200 33.87 9.10 -4.87
CA LEU A 200 33.91 8.58 -3.51
C LEU A 200 32.69 9.14 -2.77
N LEU A 201 31.84 8.26 -2.27
CA LEU A 201 30.75 8.61 -1.38
C LEU A 201 31.15 8.25 0.04
N ILE A 202 31.07 9.21 0.93
CA ILE A 202 31.30 8.97 2.36
C ILE A 202 29.95 8.72 3.00
N ASP A 203 29.78 7.50 3.53
CA ASP A 203 28.58 7.12 4.26
C ASP A 203 28.65 7.66 5.69
N HIS A 204 27.65 8.41 6.10
CA HIS A 204 27.43 8.90 7.46
C HIS A 204 26.24 8.21 8.12
N ASP A 205 26.09 6.90 7.89
CA ASP A 205 24.94 6.10 8.33
C ASP A 205 23.60 6.56 7.72
N ASP A 206 23.64 7.07 6.47
CA ASP A 206 22.46 7.47 5.73
C ASP A 206 21.90 6.30 4.90
N SER A 207 20.61 6.05 5.02
CA SER A 207 19.89 4.99 4.30
C SER A 207 19.90 5.14 2.77
N PHE A 208 20.34 6.29 2.22
CA PHE A 208 20.26 6.61 0.80
C PHE A 208 21.60 6.56 0.05
N VAL A 209 22.73 6.38 0.74
CA VAL A 209 24.06 6.45 0.14
C VAL A 209 24.26 5.42 -0.97
N HIS A 210 23.77 4.20 -0.77
CA HIS A 210 23.85 3.14 -1.78
C HIS A 210 22.97 3.40 -3.01
N MET A 211 21.82 4.03 -2.82
CA MET A 211 20.96 4.47 -3.93
C MET A 211 21.62 5.60 -4.73
N LEU A 212 22.24 6.54 -4.05
CA LEU A 212 23.03 7.61 -4.69
C LEU A 212 24.23 7.02 -5.46
N ALA A 213 24.90 6.02 -4.89
CA ALA A 213 25.98 5.31 -5.58
C ALA A 213 25.48 4.64 -6.87
N ASP A 214 24.28 4.04 -6.83
CA ASP A 214 23.67 3.44 -8.01
C ASP A 214 23.38 4.47 -9.10
N TYR A 215 22.87 5.63 -8.76
CA TYR A 215 22.63 6.71 -9.73
C TYR A 215 23.92 7.15 -10.43
N PHE A 216 25.03 7.29 -9.70
CA PHE A 216 26.30 7.63 -10.32
C PHE A 216 26.82 6.48 -11.22
N ARG A 217 26.61 5.22 -10.83
CA ARG A 217 26.96 4.07 -11.70
C ARG A 217 26.11 4.02 -12.96
N GLN A 218 24.83 4.39 -12.88
CA GLN A 218 23.93 4.43 -14.05
C GLN A 218 24.39 5.43 -15.13
N VAL A 219 25.06 6.50 -14.73
CA VAL A 219 25.66 7.46 -15.68
C VAL A 219 27.12 7.10 -16.05
N GLY A 220 27.59 5.91 -15.69
CA GLY A 220 28.89 5.35 -16.11
C GLY A 220 30.06 5.70 -15.19
N ALA A 221 29.86 6.30 -14.02
CA ALA A 221 30.93 6.57 -13.08
C ALA A 221 31.39 5.31 -12.30
N SER A 222 32.67 5.26 -11.93
CA SER A 222 33.18 4.30 -10.96
C SER A 222 32.96 4.85 -9.56
N VAL A 223 32.20 4.12 -8.71
CA VAL A 223 31.80 4.62 -7.39
C VAL A 223 32.33 3.71 -6.30
N THR A 224 33.02 4.29 -5.34
CA THR A 224 33.38 3.69 -4.05
C THR A 224 32.52 4.34 -2.96
N VAL A 225 31.92 3.54 -2.09
CA VAL A 225 31.20 3.97 -0.90
C VAL A 225 32.05 3.64 0.31
#